data_565194b22a473248f8b8b86c7f01fc30
#
_entry.id   565194b22a473248f8b8b86c7f01fc30
#
_cell.length_a   1.000
_cell.length_b   1.000
_cell.length_c   1.000
_cell.angle_alpha   90.00
_cell.angle_beta   90.00
_cell.angle_gamma   90.00
#
_symmetry.space_group_name_H-M   'P 1'
#
loop_
_entity.id
_entity.type
_entity.pdbx_description
1 polymer ?
#
loop_
_entity_poly.entity_id
_entity_poly.type
_entity_poly.pdbx_seq_one_letter_code
_entity_poly.pdbx_strand_id
1 'polypeptide(L)'
;MNKDLEEINNFYLFYTLYYFLFFYFCYNKFLGTIEKMIINTGQRTDIPAFYSKWFINRIKEGYVLVRNPYYPKLVTKFILDPKVVDVIGFCTKNPHPMLEYLDDLSDFRQFWYISITAFGKDLEPNVPHVDKVIEDFKYLSKKLGKNAINWRYTPIIINEKYLVERHIRAFEYIASHLVGYTSLAVFGFVDIYEKLKLNHPEILDTSDENKIYLAREFSKIAKKYNMNLRLCSKEKWLRNFGIDVDGC
;
A
#
# COMPACT_ATOMS: atom_id res chain seq x y z
N MET A 1 6.41 -37.38 13.31
CA MET A 1 6.41 -36.33 14.36
C MET A 1 7.54 -35.31 14.21
N ASN A 2 8.29 -35.27 13.09
CA ASN A 2 9.37 -34.29 12.86
C ASN A 2 9.23 -33.45 11.57
N LYS A 3 8.20 -33.64 10.74
CA LYS A 3 7.97 -32.80 9.57
C LYS A 3 7.18 -31.52 9.88
N ASP A 4 6.26 -31.60 10.83
CA ASP A 4 5.39 -30.47 11.19
C ASP A 4 6.15 -29.36 11.96
N LEU A 5 7.24 -29.70 12.63
CA LEU A 5 8.10 -28.74 13.33
C LEU A 5 9.07 -27.99 12.39
N GLU A 6 9.48 -28.57 11.27
CA GLU A 6 10.30 -27.90 10.25
C GLU A 6 9.48 -26.93 9.40
N GLU A 7 8.23 -27.26 9.05
CA GLU A 7 7.34 -26.35 8.33
C GLU A 7 6.90 -25.16 9.19
N ILE A 8 6.64 -25.40 10.48
CA ILE A 8 6.32 -24.33 11.44
C ILE A 8 7.54 -23.41 11.62
N ASN A 9 8.75 -23.93 11.72
CA ASN A 9 9.97 -23.14 11.84
C ASN A 9 10.27 -22.33 10.55
N ASN A 10 10.02 -22.88 9.37
CA ASN A 10 10.20 -22.16 8.11
C ASN A 10 9.15 -21.06 7.92
N PHE A 11 7.91 -21.26 8.38
CA PHE A 11 6.86 -20.23 8.36
C PHE A 11 7.16 -19.08 9.33
N TYR A 12 7.69 -19.39 10.52
CA TYR A 12 8.17 -18.37 11.48
C TYR A 12 9.43 -17.65 10.99
N LEU A 13 10.32 -18.34 10.26
CA LEU A 13 11.52 -17.73 9.69
C LEU A 13 11.21 -16.73 8.58
N PHE A 14 10.23 -17.02 7.72
CA PHE A 14 9.80 -16.13 6.62
C PHE A 14 9.10 -14.87 7.13
N TYR A 15 8.23 -15.01 8.15
CA TYR A 15 7.60 -13.85 8.79
C TYR A 15 8.58 -13.05 9.65
N THR A 16 9.53 -13.71 10.30
CA THR A 16 10.60 -13.02 11.05
C THR A 16 11.58 -12.31 10.11
N LEU A 17 11.91 -12.87 8.94
CA LEU A 17 12.77 -12.19 7.95
C LEU A 17 12.10 -10.96 7.33
N TYR A 18 10.78 -11.01 7.04
CA TYR A 18 10.03 -9.87 6.52
C TYR A 18 9.89 -8.75 7.57
N TYR A 19 9.75 -9.11 8.85
CA TYR A 19 9.80 -8.17 9.97
C TYR A 19 11.22 -7.75 10.34
N PHE A 20 12.22 -8.62 10.16
CA PHE A 20 13.63 -8.33 10.46
C PHE A 20 14.25 -7.38 9.41
N LEU A 21 13.88 -7.48 8.15
CA LEU A 21 14.29 -6.49 7.13
C LEU A 21 13.71 -5.10 7.40
N PHE A 22 12.52 -5.01 8.01
CA PHE A 22 11.95 -3.74 8.46
C PHE A 22 12.64 -3.21 9.73
N PHE A 23 13.16 -4.09 10.60
CA PHE A 23 13.94 -3.73 11.79
C PHE A 23 15.44 -3.63 11.52
N TYR A 24 15.96 -4.29 10.50
CA TYR A 24 17.40 -4.28 10.17
C TYR A 24 17.88 -2.93 9.63
N PHE A 25 16.98 -2.11 9.08
CA PHE A 25 17.27 -0.70 8.75
C PHE A 25 17.36 0.20 9.99
N CYS A 26 16.95 -0.27 11.15
CA CYS A 26 17.00 0.48 12.42
C CYS A 26 18.22 0.14 13.30
N TYR A 27 19.12 -0.77 12.88
CA TYR A 27 20.16 -1.28 13.77
C TYR A 27 21.56 -1.35 13.15
N ASN A 28 22.09 -0.23 12.66
CA ASN A 28 23.52 -0.06 12.47
C ASN A 28 24.00 1.25 13.08
N LYS A 29 24.17 1.23 14.37
CA LYS A 29 24.77 2.29 15.16
C LYS A 29 26.25 2.03 15.35
N PHE A 30 27.07 2.36 14.36
CA PHE A 30 28.49 2.70 14.57
C PHE A 30 29.04 3.47 13.37
N LEU A 31 29.66 4.64 13.64
CA LEU A 31 30.28 5.58 12.71
C LEU A 31 29.39 6.71 12.19
N GLY A 32 28.99 7.66 13.04
CA GLY A 32 28.78 9.08 12.66
C GLY A 32 27.78 9.43 11.54
N THR A 33 27.08 8.47 10.94
CA THR A 33 26.01 8.67 9.97
C THR A 33 24.68 8.75 10.72
N ILE A 34 23.97 9.84 10.58
CA ILE A 34 22.58 9.97 11.02
C ILE A 34 21.80 8.85 10.34
N GLU A 35 21.34 7.86 11.13
CA GLU A 35 20.49 6.78 10.60
C GLU A 35 19.20 7.40 10.09
N LYS A 36 18.94 7.20 8.81
CA LYS A 36 17.74 7.68 8.15
C LYS A 36 16.56 6.79 8.51
N MET A 37 15.42 7.39 8.87
CA MET A 37 14.22 6.66 9.28
C MET A 37 13.06 6.90 8.30
N ILE A 38 12.48 5.80 7.82
CA ILE A 38 11.23 5.82 7.05
C ILE A 38 10.09 5.37 7.97
N ILE A 39 9.06 6.18 8.09
CA ILE A 39 7.83 5.80 8.81
C ILE A 39 6.79 5.34 7.82
N ASN A 40 6.36 4.08 7.92
CA ASN A 40 5.23 3.55 7.16
C ASN A 40 3.99 3.45 8.07
N THR A 41 2.95 4.19 7.74
CA THR A 41 1.73 4.29 8.55
C THR A 41 0.66 3.24 8.19
N GLY A 42 0.84 2.49 7.08
CA GLY A 42 -0.19 1.61 6.53
C GLY A 42 -0.17 0.15 7.01
N GLN A 43 0.68 -0.21 7.98
CA GLN A 43 0.92 -1.63 8.30
C GLN A 43 -0.16 -2.27 9.20
N ARG A 44 -0.80 -1.52 10.07
CA ARG A 44 -1.78 -2.05 11.04
C ARG A 44 -3.19 -1.54 10.83
N THR A 45 -3.31 -0.36 10.27
CA THR A 45 -4.58 0.29 10.02
C THR A 45 -4.38 1.40 8.99
N ASP A 46 -5.48 1.89 8.44
CA ASP A 46 -5.48 3.06 7.57
C ASP A 46 -5.45 4.33 8.45
N ILE A 47 -4.24 4.83 8.74
CA ILE A 47 -4.05 6.03 9.59
C ILE A 47 -4.75 7.26 8.99
N PRO A 48 -4.57 7.59 7.69
CA PRO A 48 -5.28 8.71 7.09
C PRO A 48 -6.79 8.63 7.19
N ALA A 49 -7.38 7.43 7.04
CA ALA A 49 -8.82 7.27 7.06
C ALA A 49 -9.44 7.37 8.45
N PHE A 50 -8.76 6.82 9.49
CA PHE A 50 -9.38 6.59 10.80
C PHE A 50 -8.69 7.26 11.97
N TYR A 51 -7.42 7.66 11.81
CA TYR A 51 -6.56 8.11 12.92
C TYR A 51 -5.79 9.40 12.61
N SER A 52 -6.25 10.22 11.64
CA SER A 52 -5.59 11.46 11.24
C SER A 52 -5.28 12.36 12.44
N LYS A 53 -6.30 12.73 13.20
CA LYS A 53 -6.16 13.60 14.37
C LYS A 53 -5.20 13.02 15.42
N TRP A 54 -5.28 11.70 15.69
CA TRP A 54 -4.37 11.03 16.61
C TRP A 54 -2.92 11.10 16.09
N PHE A 55 -2.71 10.85 14.80
CA PHE A 55 -1.37 10.89 14.20
C PHE A 55 -0.76 12.29 14.30
N ILE A 56 -1.53 13.32 14.00
CA ILE A 56 -1.08 14.72 14.13
C ILE A 56 -0.74 15.07 15.59
N ASN A 57 -1.51 14.58 16.56
CA ASN A 57 -1.15 14.74 17.95
C ASN A 57 0.21 14.07 18.28
N ARG A 58 0.52 12.91 17.65
CA ARG A 58 1.84 12.27 17.83
C ARG A 58 2.96 13.06 17.16
N ILE A 59 2.70 13.66 16.00
CA ILE A 59 3.65 14.57 15.34
C ILE A 59 3.96 15.77 16.25
N LYS A 60 2.94 16.42 16.81
CA LYS A 60 3.10 17.57 17.72
C LYS A 60 3.83 17.19 19.01
N GLU A 61 3.62 15.99 19.54
CA GLU A 61 4.35 15.46 20.72
C GLU A 61 5.80 15.06 20.41
N GLY A 62 6.15 14.91 19.11
CA GLY A 62 7.49 14.55 18.65
C GLY A 62 7.86 13.07 18.86
N TYR A 63 6.92 12.21 19.26
CA TYR A 63 7.16 10.76 19.36
C TYR A 63 5.88 9.93 19.33
N VAL A 64 6.06 8.63 19.02
CA VAL A 64 5.02 7.61 19.14
C VAL A 64 5.55 6.38 19.86
N LEU A 65 4.71 5.79 20.70
CA LEU A 65 4.95 4.50 21.35
C LEU A 65 4.25 3.39 20.57
N VAL A 66 5.02 2.42 20.09
CA VAL A 66 4.50 1.29 19.32
C VAL A 66 4.70 0.00 20.11
N ARG A 67 3.59 -0.64 20.44
CA ARG A 67 3.60 -1.94 21.14
C ARG A 67 3.86 -3.06 20.12
N ASN A 68 4.77 -3.98 20.47
CA ASN A 68 4.98 -5.18 19.67
C ASN A 68 3.72 -6.06 19.71
N PRO A 69 3.16 -6.50 18.56
CA PRO A 69 1.93 -7.30 18.52
C PRO A 69 2.11 -8.71 19.09
N TYR A 70 3.32 -9.27 19.02
CA TYR A 70 3.62 -10.62 19.51
C TYR A 70 4.12 -10.61 20.95
N TYR A 71 4.78 -9.52 21.37
CA TYR A 71 5.30 -9.34 22.72
C TYR A 71 4.75 -8.04 23.33
N PRO A 72 3.52 -8.03 23.86
CA PRO A 72 2.82 -6.81 24.28
C PRO A 72 3.53 -6.00 25.38
N LYS A 73 4.45 -6.63 26.12
CA LYS A 73 5.29 -5.93 27.12
C LYS A 73 6.40 -5.11 26.50
N LEU A 74 6.77 -5.41 25.25
CA LEU A 74 7.79 -4.66 24.51
C LEU A 74 7.13 -3.46 23.81
N VAL A 75 7.54 -2.27 24.22
CA VAL A 75 7.10 -1.00 23.63
C VAL A 75 8.32 -0.26 23.13
N THR A 76 8.29 0.10 21.85
CA THR A 76 9.35 0.90 21.22
C THR A 76 8.90 2.34 21.05
N LYS A 77 9.76 3.30 21.44
CA LYS A 77 9.56 4.73 21.20
C LYS A 77 10.23 5.12 19.89
N PHE A 78 9.45 5.67 18.97
CA PHE A 78 9.95 6.26 17.73
C PHE A 78 9.87 7.78 17.83
N ILE A 79 10.96 8.46 17.50
CA ILE A 79 11.02 9.93 17.46
C ILE A 79 10.42 10.40 16.13
N LEU A 80 9.54 11.39 16.22
CA LEU A 80 8.86 12.00 15.08
C LEU A 80 9.39 13.44 14.89
N ASP A 81 10.67 13.54 14.54
CA ASP A 81 11.34 14.82 14.28
C ASP A 81 11.80 14.84 12.80
N PRO A 82 11.52 15.92 12.04
CA PRO A 82 11.98 16.05 10.65
C PRO A 82 13.48 15.87 10.44
N LYS A 83 14.29 16.04 11.50
CA LYS A 83 15.75 15.84 11.43
C LYS A 83 16.15 14.38 11.40
N VAL A 84 15.31 13.47 11.90
CA VAL A 84 15.57 12.02 11.95
C VAL A 84 14.64 11.20 11.08
N VAL A 85 13.51 11.77 10.67
CA VAL A 85 12.55 11.13 9.75
C VAL A 85 12.77 11.63 8.33
N ASP A 86 13.24 10.76 7.46
CA ASP A 86 13.48 11.12 6.05
C ASP A 86 12.19 11.27 5.25
N VAL A 87 11.23 10.36 5.51
CA VAL A 87 9.95 10.36 4.82
C VAL A 87 8.88 9.65 5.64
N ILE A 88 7.64 10.14 5.56
CA ILE A 88 6.44 9.47 6.06
C ILE A 88 5.70 8.88 4.86
N GLY A 89 5.56 7.55 4.84
CA GLY A 89 4.78 6.81 3.85
C GLY A 89 3.35 6.60 4.34
N PHE A 90 2.38 7.08 3.58
CA PHE A 90 0.96 6.86 3.82
C PHE A 90 0.39 5.85 2.83
N CYS A 91 -0.38 4.87 3.33
CA CYS A 91 -1.15 3.95 2.52
C CYS A 91 -2.61 4.05 2.95
N THR A 92 -3.52 4.42 2.04
CA THR A 92 -4.92 4.67 2.39
C THR A 92 -5.88 4.38 1.24
N LYS A 93 -7.13 4.06 1.59
CA LYS A 93 -8.29 4.06 0.69
C LYS A 93 -9.17 5.31 0.84
N ASN A 94 -8.90 6.12 1.87
CA ASN A 94 -9.63 7.36 2.13
C ASN A 94 -8.67 8.43 2.69
N PRO A 95 -8.03 9.23 1.84
CA PRO A 95 -7.11 10.27 2.29
C PRO A 95 -7.82 11.48 2.91
N HIS A 96 -9.14 11.63 2.66
CA HIS A 96 -9.92 12.84 2.98
C HIS A 96 -9.72 13.36 4.40
N PRO A 97 -9.81 12.54 5.47
CA PRO A 97 -9.67 13.04 6.84
C PRO A 97 -8.28 13.58 7.19
N MET A 98 -7.24 13.26 6.39
CA MET A 98 -5.89 13.77 6.60
C MET A 98 -5.64 15.09 5.87
N LEU A 99 -6.47 15.46 4.90
CA LEU A 99 -6.23 16.63 4.05
C LEU A 99 -6.21 17.94 4.85
N GLU A 100 -7.02 18.05 5.89
CA GLU A 100 -7.07 19.23 6.77
C GLU A 100 -5.78 19.44 7.59
N TYR A 101 -4.96 18.39 7.72
CA TYR A 101 -3.74 18.40 8.53
C TYR A 101 -2.45 18.46 7.71
N LEU A 102 -2.52 18.65 6.40
CA LEU A 102 -1.32 18.62 5.55
C LEU A 102 -0.30 19.71 5.92
N ASP A 103 -0.76 20.84 6.42
CA ASP A 103 0.11 21.92 6.84
C ASP A 103 0.85 21.58 8.15
N ASP A 104 0.25 20.78 9.05
CA ASP A 104 0.93 20.21 10.23
C ASP A 104 2.06 19.23 9.86
N LEU A 105 2.07 18.73 8.62
CA LEU A 105 3.06 17.78 8.09
C LEU A 105 4.06 18.43 7.12
N SER A 106 4.03 19.75 6.96
CA SER A 106 4.83 20.48 5.96
C SER A 106 6.34 20.30 6.10
N ASP A 107 6.83 20.10 7.32
CA ASP A 107 8.24 19.87 7.62
C ASP A 107 8.72 18.46 7.27
N PHE A 108 7.80 17.54 7.03
CA PHE A 108 8.10 16.15 6.69
C PHE A 108 7.95 15.91 5.19
N ARG A 109 8.91 15.21 4.60
CA ARG A 109 8.71 14.63 3.26
C ARG A 109 7.64 13.55 3.36
N GLN A 110 6.74 13.53 2.38
CA GLN A 110 5.59 12.64 2.36
C GLN A 110 5.59 11.81 1.07
N PHE A 111 5.16 10.57 1.19
CA PHE A 111 4.95 9.66 0.08
C PHE A 111 3.62 8.92 0.29
N TRP A 112 2.78 8.92 -0.72
CA TRP A 112 1.44 8.40 -0.60
C TRP A 112 1.16 7.28 -1.59
N TYR A 113 0.63 6.18 -1.09
CA TYR A 113 -0.08 5.19 -1.88
C TYR A 113 -1.58 5.32 -1.61
N ILE A 114 -2.34 5.72 -2.62
CA ILE A 114 -3.79 5.83 -2.54
C ILE A 114 -4.41 4.68 -3.34
N SER A 115 -5.15 3.82 -2.65
CA SER A 115 -5.79 2.66 -3.26
C SER A 115 -7.16 3.06 -3.82
N ILE A 116 -7.33 2.94 -5.13
CA ILE A 116 -8.59 3.15 -5.85
C ILE A 116 -8.84 1.92 -6.70
N THR A 117 -9.95 1.21 -6.47
CA THR A 117 -10.26 -0.11 -7.04
C THR A 117 -11.62 -0.12 -7.73
N ALA A 118 -12.00 -1.27 -8.34
CA ALA A 118 -13.29 -1.44 -9.00
C ALA A 118 -14.44 -1.76 -8.03
N PHE A 119 -14.15 -1.88 -6.72
CA PHE A 119 -15.11 -2.43 -5.77
C PHE A 119 -16.17 -1.42 -5.34
N GLY A 120 -17.35 -1.96 -5.04
CA GLY A 120 -18.46 -1.22 -4.46
C GLY A 120 -18.57 -1.44 -2.96
N LYS A 121 -19.66 -0.94 -2.39
CA LYS A 121 -19.96 -1.00 -0.95
C LYS A 121 -20.13 -2.41 -0.40
N ASP A 122 -20.31 -3.41 -1.24
CA ASP A 122 -20.38 -4.82 -0.87
C ASP A 122 -19.03 -5.38 -0.40
N LEU A 123 -17.91 -4.98 -1.01
CA LEU A 123 -16.57 -5.35 -0.58
C LEU A 123 -15.86 -4.25 0.20
N GLU A 124 -16.19 -2.98 -0.07
CA GLU A 124 -15.55 -1.82 0.56
C GLU A 124 -16.60 -0.87 1.16
N PRO A 125 -17.35 -1.30 2.21
CA PRO A 125 -18.50 -0.54 2.74
C PRO A 125 -18.13 0.86 3.25
N ASN A 126 -16.93 1.01 3.80
CA ASN A 126 -16.46 2.26 4.42
C ASN A 126 -15.55 3.11 3.53
N VAL A 127 -15.26 2.67 2.29
CA VAL A 127 -14.46 3.46 1.33
C VAL A 127 -15.36 4.48 0.65
N PRO A 128 -14.95 5.75 0.49
CA PRO A 128 -15.73 6.75 -0.25
C PRO A 128 -15.95 6.35 -1.71
N HIS A 129 -16.89 7.05 -2.39
CA HIS A 129 -17.09 6.86 -3.82
C HIS A 129 -15.80 7.16 -4.60
N VAL A 130 -15.55 6.42 -5.67
CA VAL A 130 -14.31 6.51 -6.47
C VAL A 130 -14.00 7.94 -6.91
N ASP A 131 -15.00 8.70 -7.34
CA ASP A 131 -14.80 10.07 -7.80
C ASP A 131 -14.32 10.99 -6.69
N LYS A 132 -14.83 10.79 -5.45
CA LYS A 132 -14.36 11.55 -4.29
C LYS A 132 -12.89 11.25 -3.97
N VAL A 133 -12.48 9.99 -4.03
CA VAL A 133 -11.08 9.62 -3.82
C VAL A 133 -10.18 10.16 -4.93
N ILE A 134 -10.67 10.20 -6.19
CA ILE A 134 -9.97 10.83 -7.31
C ILE A 134 -9.80 12.34 -7.09
N GLU A 135 -10.81 13.05 -6.60
CA GLU A 135 -10.70 14.48 -6.25
C GLU A 135 -9.64 14.72 -5.18
N ASP A 136 -9.69 13.95 -4.10
CA ASP A 136 -8.73 14.04 -3.00
C ASP A 136 -7.30 13.69 -3.46
N PHE A 137 -7.16 12.70 -4.34
CA PHE A 137 -5.91 12.35 -5.00
C PHE A 137 -5.32 13.53 -5.79
N LYS A 138 -6.14 14.15 -6.63
CA LYS A 138 -5.74 15.32 -7.42
C LYS A 138 -5.35 16.49 -6.54
N TYR A 139 -6.07 16.72 -5.44
CA TYR A 139 -5.74 17.75 -4.47
C TYR A 139 -4.36 17.50 -3.85
N LEU A 140 -4.11 16.28 -3.35
CA LEU A 140 -2.81 15.88 -2.79
C LEU A 140 -1.68 16.03 -3.82
N SER A 141 -1.91 15.59 -5.04
CA SER A 141 -0.91 15.71 -6.11
C SER A 141 -0.54 17.16 -6.44
N LYS A 142 -1.53 18.07 -6.42
CA LYS A 142 -1.27 19.51 -6.59
C LYS A 142 -0.50 20.11 -5.42
N LYS A 143 -0.77 19.64 -4.20
CA LYS A 143 -0.13 20.16 -2.97
C LYS A 143 1.29 19.63 -2.78
N LEU A 144 1.53 18.34 -3.02
CA LEU A 144 2.78 17.63 -2.71
C LEU A 144 3.63 17.29 -3.94
N GLY A 145 3.08 17.45 -5.14
CA GLY A 145 3.70 17.06 -6.40
C GLY A 145 3.38 15.61 -6.81
N LYS A 146 3.25 15.41 -8.13
CA LYS A 146 2.84 14.12 -8.73
C LYS A 146 3.74 12.93 -8.41
N ASN A 147 5.00 13.17 -8.06
CA ASN A 147 5.96 12.11 -7.75
C ASN A 147 5.85 11.62 -6.29
N ALA A 148 5.15 12.36 -5.44
CA ALA A 148 4.89 11.96 -4.06
C ALA A 148 3.63 11.10 -3.92
N ILE A 149 2.77 11.07 -4.95
CA ILE A 149 1.46 10.42 -4.90
C ILE A 149 1.39 9.30 -5.93
N ASN A 150 1.17 8.07 -5.48
CA ASN A 150 1.08 6.90 -6.34
C ASN A 150 -0.28 6.24 -6.21
N TRP A 151 -0.79 5.78 -7.34
CA TRP A 151 -2.04 5.05 -7.37
C TRP A 151 -1.80 3.55 -7.16
N ARG A 152 -2.57 2.94 -6.26
CA ARG A 152 -2.62 1.49 -6.07
C ARG A 152 -3.96 0.93 -6.54
N TYR A 153 -3.90 -0.05 -7.43
CA TYR A 153 -5.03 -0.85 -7.86
C TYR A 153 -4.89 -2.26 -7.29
N THR A 154 -5.10 -2.39 -5.98
CA THR A 154 -4.90 -3.64 -5.25
C THR A 154 -5.83 -3.72 -4.03
N PRO A 155 -6.34 -4.90 -3.69
CA PRO A 155 -6.19 -6.16 -4.42
C PRO A 155 -7.07 -6.22 -5.68
N ILE A 156 -6.74 -7.10 -6.62
CA ILE A 156 -7.64 -7.55 -7.68
C ILE A 156 -8.30 -8.83 -7.19
N ILE A 157 -9.63 -8.85 -7.20
CA ILE A 157 -10.45 -10.01 -6.83
C ILE A 157 -11.40 -10.28 -7.99
N ILE A 158 -11.33 -11.46 -8.58
CA ILE A 158 -12.22 -11.88 -9.66
C ILE A 158 -13.28 -12.81 -9.09
N ASN A 159 -14.54 -12.49 -9.34
CA ASN A 159 -15.72 -13.28 -9.02
C ASN A 159 -16.85 -12.96 -9.99
N GLU A 160 -18.05 -13.50 -9.79
CA GLU A 160 -19.21 -13.28 -10.67
C GLU A 160 -19.58 -11.82 -10.87
N LYS A 161 -19.33 -10.96 -9.88
CA LYS A 161 -19.65 -9.52 -9.93
C LYS A 161 -18.48 -8.68 -10.45
N TYR A 162 -17.27 -9.08 -10.12
CA TYR A 162 -16.03 -8.35 -10.46
C TYR A 162 -15.25 -9.13 -11.51
N LEU A 163 -15.81 -9.17 -12.72
CA LEU A 163 -15.21 -9.84 -13.87
C LEU A 163 -13.97 -9.10 -14.38
N VAL A 164 -13.16 -9.78 -15.18
CA VAL A 164 -11.94 -9.23 -15.81
C VAL A 164 -12.24 -7.92 -16.55
N GLU A 165 -13.30 -7.89 -17.37
CA GLU A 165 -13.68 -6.71 -18.15
C GLU A 165 -14.09 -5.52 -17.28
N ARG A 166 -14.66 -5.80 -16.12
CA ARG A 166 -14.98 -4.75 -15.13
C ARG A 166 -13.70 -4.12 -14.58
N HIS A 167 -12.70 -4.93 -14.26
CA HIS A 167 -11.39 -4.44 -13.80
C HIS A 167 -10.71 -3.60 -14.89
N ILE A 168 -10.75 -4.02 -16.15
CA ILE A 168 -10.16 -3.27 -17.27
C ILE A 168 -10.84 -1.92 -17.41
N ARG A 169 -12.19 -1.86 -17.44
CA ARG A 169 -12.93 -0.60 -17.53
C ARG A 169 -12.68 0.33 -16.35
N ALA A 170 -12.66 -0.22 -15.12
CA ALA A 170 -12.40 0.56 -13.92
C ALA A 170 -10.96 1.11 -13.90
N PHE A 171 -9.98 0.29 -14.30
CA PHE A 171 -8.59 0.73 -14.39
C PHE A 171 -8.43 1.85 -15.42
N GLU A 172 -9.05 1.73 -16.59
CA GLU A 172 -9.02 2.77 -17.62
C GLU A 172 -9.72 4.06 -17.16
N TYR A 173 -10.89 3.93 -16.52
CA TYR A 173 -11.61 5.07 -15.96
C TYR A 173 -10.72 5.85 -14.97
N ILE A 174 -10.13 5.17 -13.99
CA ILE A 174 -9.30 5.79 -12.98
C ILE A 174 -8.04 6.39 -13.62
N ALA A 175 -7.35 5.66 -14.48
CA ALA A 175 -6.15 6.13 -15.19
C ALA A 175 -6.41 7.42 -15.98
N SER A 176 -7.55 7.48 -16.70
CA SER A 176 -7.94 8.67 -17.49
C SER A 176 -8.14 9.91 -16.60
N HIS A 177 -8.61 9.73 -15.37
CA HIS A 177 -8.83 10.84 -14.43
C HIS A 177 -7.57 11.24 -13.65
N LEU A 178 -6.57 10.33 -13.56
CA LEU A 178 -5.32 10.56 -12.84
C LEU A 178 -4.17 11.00 -13.74
N VAL A 179 -4.39 11.10 -15.06
CA VAL A 179 -3.36 11.57 -16.00
C VAL A 179 -2.84 12.96 -15.60
N GLY A 180 -1.49 13.07 -15.47
CA GLY A 180 -0.83 14.30 -15.02
C GLY A 180 -0.74 14.49 -13.50
N TYR A 181 -1.46 13.67 -12.71
CA TYR A 181 -1.47 13.74 -11.25
C TYR A 181 -0.62 12.64 -10.58
N THR A 182 -0.23 11.63 -11.31
CA THR A 182 0.74 10.61 -10.89
C THR A 182 1.54 10.11 -12.09
N SER A 183 2.72 9.59 -11.82
CA SER A 183 3.55 8.91 -12.82
C SER A 183 3.59 7.39 -12.64
N LEU A 184 2.94 6.88 -11.58
CA LEU A 184 3.03 5.46 -11.21
C LEU A 184 1.66 4.90 -10.81
N ALA A 185 1.30 3.80 -11.46
CA ALA A 185 0.23 2.90 -11.04
C ALA A 185 0.84 1.58 -10.56
N VAL A 186 0.40 1.10 -9.40
CA VAL A 186 0.81 -0.19 -8.84
C VAL A 186 -0.41 -1.08 -8.75
N PHE A 187 -0.36 -2.28 -9.31
CA PHE A 187 -1.45 -3.24 -9.21
C PHE A 187 -1.02 -4.52 -8.51
N GLY A 188 -1.97 -5.30 -8.02
CA GLY A 188 -1.68 -6.58 -7.37
C GLY A 188 -2.92 -7.44 -7.20
N PHE A 189 -2.73 -8.75 -7.32
CA PHE A 189 -3.77 -9.73 -7.09
C PHE A 189 -3.94 -10.03 -5.60
N VAL A 190 -5.11 -10.52 -5.22
CA VAL A 190 -5.35 -10.94 -3.85
C VAL A 190 -4.49 -12.16 -3.51
N ASP A 191 -3.84 -12.12 -2.36
CA ASP A 191 -3.19 -13.30 -1.80
C ASP A 191 -4.21 -14.12 -1.01
N ILE A 192 -4.34 -15.39 -1.38
CA ILE A 192 -5.25 -16.32 -0.71
C ILE A 192 -4.52 -16.95 0.49
N TYR A 193 -4.75 -16.40 1.68
CA TYR A 193 -4.21 -16.92 2.95
C TYR A 193 -5.32 -17.52 3.81
N GLU A 194 -4.97 -18.34 4.78
CA GLU A 194 -5.91 -19.15 5.56
C GLU A 194 -7.08 -18.35 6.19
N LYS A 195 -6.80 -17.20 6.77
CA LYS A 195 -7.85 -16.34 7.34
C LYS A 195 -8.82 -15.83 6.27
N LEU A 196 -8.34 -15.56 5.05
CA LEU A 196 -9.20 -15.14 3.94
C LEU A 196 -10.10 -16.31 3.51
N LYS A 197 -9.53 -17.51 3.34
CA LYS A 197 -10.29 -18.72 3.00
C LYS A 197 -11.40 -19.02 4.02
N LEU A 198 -11.13 -18.84 5.31
CA LEU A 198 -12.10 -19.09 6.37
C LEU A 198 -13.23 -18.05 6.40
N ASN A 199 -12.91 -16.78 6.20
CA ASN A 199 -13.89 -15.70 6.31
C ASN A 199 -14.60 -15.40 4.97
N HIS A 200 -13.97 -15.70 3.85
CA HIS A 200 -14.41 -15.39 2.49
C HIS A 200 -14.08 -16.54 1.53
N PRO A 201 -14.68 -17.74 1.74
CA PRO A 201 -14.41 -18.91 0.89
C PRO A 201 -14.83 -18.71 -0.57
N GLU A 202 -15.70 -17.75 -0.84
CA GLU A 202 -16.12 -17.35 -2.20
C GLU A 202 -15.03 -16.61 -2.98
N ILE A 203 -13.97 -16.11 -2.31
CA ILE A 203 -12.84 -15.45 -2.98
C ILE A 203 -11.82 -16.52 -3.39
N LEU A 204 -11.75 -16.78 -4.67
CA LEU A 204 -10.80 -17.74 -5.26
C LEU A 204 -9.56 -17.02 -5.80
N ASP A 205 -8.47 -17.78 -5.96
CA ASP A 205 -7.28 -17.27 -6.66
C ASP A 205 -7.62 -17.02 -8.13
N THR A 206 -7.07 -15.94 -8.65
CA THR A 206 -7.21 -15.60 -10.08
C THR A 206 -6.38 -16.56 -10.92
N SER A 207 -6.96 -17.13 -12.00
CA SER A 207 -6.21 -18.00 -12.90
C SER A 207 -5.03 -17.28 -13.56
N ASP A 208 -3.99 -18.02 -13.91
CA ASP A 208 -2.80 -17.45 -14.55
C ASP A 208 -3.11 -16.78 -15.89
N GLU A 209 -4.07 -17.34 -16.68
CA GLU A 209 -4.52 -16.71 -17.92
C GLU A 209 -5.12 -15.33 -17.65
N ASN A 210 -5.97 -15.21 -16.64
CA ASN A 210 -6.59 -13.94 -16.28
C ASN A 210 -5.54 -12.95 -15.72
N LYS A 211 -4.56 -13.44 -14.95
CA LYS A 211 -3.45 -12.61 -14.45
C LYS A 211 -2.63 -12.03 -15.61
N ILE A 212 -2.26 -12.86 -16.59
CA ILE A 212 -1.53 -12.43 -17.81
C ILE A 212 -2.36 -11.43 -18.60
N TYR A 213 -3.63 -11.74 -18.84
CA TYR A 213 -4.50 -10.90 -19.65
C TYR A 213 -4.68 -9.52 -19.00
N LEU A 214 -5.04 -9.46 -17.73
CA LEU A 214 -5.16 -8.20 -16.99
C LEU A 214 -3.86 -7.39 -16.98
N ALA A 215 -2.72 -8.03 -16.71
CA ALA A 215 -1.44 -7.35 -16.68
C ALA A 215 -1.08 -6.70 -18.03
N ARG A 216 -1.39 -7.40 -19.15
CA ARG A 216 -1.21 -6.86 -20.51
C ARG A 216 -2.13 -5.68 -20.80
N GLU A 217 -3.42 -5.79 -20.49
CA GLU A 217 -4.38 -4.71 -20.71
C GLU A 217 -4.05 -3.49 -19.84
N PHE A 218 -3.71 -3.68 -18.56
CA PHE A 218 -3.28 -2.60 -17.69
C PHE A 218 -1.99 -1.94 -18.19
N SER A 219 -1.06 -2.71 -18.75
CA SER A 219 0.15 -2.14 -19.37
C SER A 219 -0.17 -1.25 -20.57
N LYS A 220 -1.11 -1.67 -21.43
CA LYS A 220 -1.58 -0.84 -22.56
C LYS A 220 -2.22 0.46 -22.08
N ILE A 221 -3.12 0.35 -21.08
CA ILE A 221 -3.81 1.51 -20.51
C ILE A 221 -2.82 2.45 -19.84
N ALA A 222 -1.90 1.93 -19.01
CA ALA A 222 -0.90 2.76 -18.34
C ALA A 222 -0.04 3.54 -19.34
N LYS A 223 0.42 2.88 -20.42
CA LYS A 223 1.15 3.53 -21.51
C LYS A 223 0.33 4.62 -22.20
N LYS A 224 -0.95 4.37 -22.48
CA LYS A 224 -1.89 5.35 -23.08
C LYS A 224 -1.98 6.63 -22.26
N TYR A 225 -1.91 6.52 -20.93
CA TYR A 225 -2.03 7.66 -20.01
C TYR A 225 -0.68 8.12 -19.41
N ASN A 226 0.45 7.74 -20.00
CA ASN A 226 1.80 8.11 -19.57
C ASN A 226 2.10 7.78 -18.10
N MET A 227 1.68 6.61 -17.65
CA MET A 227 1.97 6.07 -16.33
C MET A 227 2.91 4.88 -16.42
N ASN A 228 3.87 4.80 -15.53
CA ASN A 228 4.60 3.56 -15.27
C ASN A 228 3.66 2.58 -14.56
N LEU A 229 3.74 1.30 -14.93
CA LEU A 229 2.97 0.26 -14.28
C LEU A 229 3.90 -0.70 -13.56
N ARG A 230 3.60 -0.98 -12.28
CA ARG A 230 4.35 -1.94 -11.47
C ARG A 230 3.42 -2.96 -10.83
N LEU A 231 3.95 -4.16 -10.63
CA LEU A 231 3.25 -5.23 -9.93
C LEU A 231 3.72 -5.31 -8.47
N CYS A 232 2.76 -5.32 -7.54
CA CYS A 232 3.00 -5.54 -6.12
C CYS A 232 2.27 -6.81 -5.68
N SER A 233 2.83 -7.95 -6.01
CA SER A 233 2.32 -9.27 -5.60
C SER A 233 3.38 -10.35 -5.83
N LYS A 234 3.07 -11.61 -5.44
CA LYS A 234 3.99 -12.76 -5.53
C LYS A 234 4.25 -13.25 -6.96
N GLU A 235 3.44 -12.84 -7.93
CA GLU A 235 3.48 -13.28 -9.33
C GLU A 235 4.68 -12.69 -10.10
N LYS A 236 5.88 -12.77 -9.56
CA LYS A 236 7.11 -12.25 -10.19
C LYS A 236 7.38 -12.87 -11.57
N TRP A 237 6.81 -14.02 -11.87
CA TRP A 237 6.87 -14.68 -13.17
C TRP A 237 6.20 -13.87 -14.30
N LEU A 238 5.31 -12.91 -13.99
CA LEU A 238 4.75 -11.97 -14.97
C LEU A 238 5.82 -11.09 -15.64
N ARG A 239 7.03 -10.98 -15.07
CA ARG A 239 8.18 -10.36 -15.73
C ARG A 239 8.47 -10.97 -17.11
N ASN A 240 8.27 -12.27 -17.28
CA ASN A 240 8.45 -12.96 -18.56
C ASN A 240 7.49 -12.47 -19.65
N PHE A 241 6.46 -11.74 -19.30
CA PHE A 241 5.47 -11.13 -20.20
C PHE A 241 5.67 -9.61 -20.33
N GLY A 242 6.83 -9.08 -19.94
CA GLY A 242 7.18 -7.67 -20.10
C GLY A 242 6.51 -6.74 -19.07
N ILE A 243 6.13 -7.28 -17.91
CA ILE A 243 5.57 -6.51 -16.79
C ILE A 243 6.69 -6.16 -15.81
N ASP A 244 6.81 -4.90 -15.43
CA ASP A 244 7.70 -4.49 -14.34
C ASP A 244 7.16 -5.02 -13.01
N VAL A 245 7.96 -5.86 -12.34
CA VAL A 245 7.58 -6.53 -11.10
C VAL A 245 8.33 -6.02 -9.87
N ASP A 246 9.16 -5.00 -10.02
CA ASP A 246 9.95 -4.41 -8.93
C ASP A 246 9.18 -3.27 -8.25
N GLY A 247 7.92 -3.52 -7.93
CA GLY A 247 6.92 -2.50 -7.69
C GLY A 247 6.66 -2.07 -6.25
N CYS A 248 7.08 -2.83 -5.27
CA CYS A 248 6.78 -2.48 -3.86
C CYS A 248 8.01 -2.36 -3.01
#